data_41c03687479aa8f9aec83ee1b21a6146
#
_entry.id   41c03687479aa8f9aec83ee1b21a6146
#
_cell.length_a   1.000
_cell.length_b   1.000
_cell.length_c   1.000
_cell.angle_alpha   90.00
_cell.angle_beta   90.00
_cell.angle_gamma   90.00
#
_symmetry.space_group_name_H-M   'P 1'
#
loop_
_entity.id
_entity.type
_entity.pdbx_description
1 polymer ?
#
loop_
_entity_poly.entity_id
_entity_poly.type
_entity_poly.pdbx_seq_one_letter_code
_entity_poly.pdbx_strand_id
1 'polypeptide(L)'
;MLENFVTIKDIKPVLCGYIREARFRFDPDEIPGENVVHEVRVLMKKTRASIRLLESQMDKETFAMEYSSLREVGRIMRSWRETSVHRKLLKSLKRKYPKLFSSLPGNEKINALLSKQDIDSGLLQQMKADIVKIMDILHKSGYRWRFRSINNLDNYLLFRELQKTYSKVSVSYLKARIYPVSENLHEFRKKAKDFLYQLYFFRLLKPKVIRELEIRLDSIAQNLGKYNDHAVLIKSLGYKFQQKENNIALDELIVLIKEEQDRFLTRVWPSAFRIFRPGRTLVDVLGIKVLLI
;
A
#
# COMPACT_ATOMS: atom_id res chain seq x y z
N MET A 1 -7.43 37.59 11.95
CA MET A 1 -6.21 37.00 11.36
C MET A 1 -6.18 35.45 11.40
N LEU A 2 -7.32 34.82 11.67
CA LEU A 2 -7.48 33.35 11.69
C LEU A 2 -8.18 32.81 10.42
N GLU A 3 -8.54 33.67 9.47
CA GLU A 3 -9.32 33.30 8.28
C GLU A 3 -8.51 32.63 7.16
N ASN A 4 -7.19 32.57 7.27
CA ASN A 4 -6.35 31.85 6.30
C ASN A 4 -6.04 30.42 6.71
N PHE A 5 -6.76 29.87 7.68
CA PHE A 5 -6.57 28.52 8.14
C PHE A 5 -7.28 27.50 7.23
N VAL A 6 -6.43 26.85 6.46
CA VAL A 6 -6.62 25.48 6.03
C VAL A 6 -7.89 25.23 5.24
N THR A 7 -7.92 25.72 4.02
CA THR A 7 -8.85 25.13 3.06
C THR A 7 -8.39 23.70 2.79
N ILE A 8 -8.84 22.77 3.63
CA ILE A 8 -8.68 21.34 3.41
C ILE A 8 -9.64 20.97 2.28
N LYS A 9 -9.11 20.22 1.31
CA LYS A 9 -9.93 19.67 0.25
C LYS A 9 -11.03 18.80 0.86
N ASP A 10 -12.26 19.02 0.45
CA ASP A 10 -13.39 18.27 1.00
C ASP A 10 -13.19 16.75 0.90
N ILE A 11 -13.24 16.07 2.04
CA ILE A 11 -12.92 14.64 2.15
C ILE A 11 -14.08 13.79 1.62
N LYS A 12 -15.33 14.16 1.90
CA LYS A 12 -16.50 13.35 1.55
C LYS A 12 -16.67 13.14 0.05
N PRO A 13 -16.67 14.18 -0.82
CA PRO A 13 -16.76 13.99 -2.27
C PRO A 13 -15.65 13.14 -2.84
N VAL A 14 -14.41 13.30 -2.35
CA VAL A 14 -13.25 12.52 -2.79
C VAL A 14 -13.39 11.05 -2.39
N LEU A 15 -13.82 10.78 -1.15
CA LEU A 15 -14.06 9.44 -0.63
C LEU A 15 -15.18 8.74 -1.42
N CYS A 16 -16.32 9.41 -1.63
CA CYS A 16 -17.40 8.90 -2.47
C CYS A 16 -16.93 8.63 -3.91
N GLY A 17 -16.07 9.50 -4.44
CA GLY A 17 -15.45 9.34 -5.74
C GLY A 17 -14.62 8.05 -5.85
N TYR A 18 -13.78 7.76 -4.85
CA TYR A 18 -12.97 6.53 -4.82
C TYR A 18 -13.83 5.27 -4.75
N ILE A 19 -14.91 5.27 -3.95
CA ILE A 19 -15.83 4.11 -3.85
C ILE A 19 -16.56 3.92 -5.17
N ARG A 20 -17.07 5.00 -5.77
CA ARG A 20 -17.76 4.97 -7.05
C ARG A 20 -16.84 4.46 -8.16
N GLU A 21 -15.62 5.00 -8.26
CA GLU A 21 -14.63 4.57 -9.25
C GLU A 21 -14.29 3.09 -9.07
N ALA A 22 -14.08 2.62 -7.83
CA ALA A 22 -13.82 1.21 -7.56
C ALA A 22 -14.97 0.31 -8.03
N ARG A 23 -16.21 0.74 -7.85
CA ARG A 23 -17.39 -0.01 -8.29
C ARG A 23 -17.48 -0.08 -9.82
N PHE A 24 -17.19 1.01 -10.53
CA PHE A 24 -17.22 1.06 -12.00
C PHE A 24 -16.08 0.28 -12.67
N ARG A 25 -15.05 -0.13 -11.93
CA ARG A 25 -13.96 -0.95 -12.46
C ARG A 25 -14.30 -2.42 -12.58
N PHE A 26 -15.36 -2.89 -11.93
CA PHE A 26 -15.82 -4.27 -12.03
C PHE A 26 -16.96 -4.38 -13.03
N ASP A 27 -16.80 -5.32 -13.95
CA ASP A 27 -17.89 -5.85 -14.74
C ASP A 27 -18.35 -7.15 -14.05
N PRO A 28 -19.66 -7.30 -13.72
CA PRO A 28 -20.17 -8.51 -13.08
C PRO A 28 -19.97 -9.77 -13.92
N ASP A 29 -19.93 -9.63 -15.24
CA ASP A 29 -19.85 -10.73 -16.18
C ASP A 29 -18.41 -11.10 -16.57
N GLU A 30 -17.46 -10.22 -16.27
CA GLU A 30 -16.05 -10.41 -16.61
C GLU A 30 -15.16 -10.66 -15.39
N ILE A 31 -14.15 -11.53 -15.57
CA ILE A 31 -13.10 -11.69 -14.57
C ILE A 31 -12.14 -10.53 -14.68
N PRO A 32 -11.92 -9.77 -13.57
CA PRO A 32 -11.11 -8.57 -13.61
C PRO A 32 -9.64 -8.91 -13.90
N GLY A 33 -9.09 -8.24 -14.89
CA GLY A 33 -7.66 -8.30 -15.18
C GLY A 33 -6.81 -7.75 -14.02
N GLU A 34 -5.53 -8.12 -13.98
CA GLU A 34 -4.60 -7.73 -12.91
C GLU A 34 -4.53 -6.21 -12.67
N ASN A 35 -4.67 -5.40 -13.73
CA ASN A 35 -4.65 -3.94 -13.62
C ASN A 35 -5.88 -3.43 -12.87
N VAL A 36 -7.06 -3.95 -13.17
CA VAL A 36 -8.31 -3.62 -12.47
C VAL A 36 -8.19 -3.96 -10.99
N VAL A 37 -7.74 -5.18 -10.68
CA VAL A 37 -7.50 -5.61 -9.30
C VAL A 37 -6.52 -4.68 -8.59
N HIS A 38 -5.43 -4.29 -9.26
CA HIS A 38 -4.46 -3.37 -8.68
C HIS A 38 -5.07 -2.00 -8.38
N GLU A 39 -5.77 -1.41 -9.33
CA GLU A 39 -6.40 -0.09 -9.23
C GLU A 39 -7.44 -0.06 -8.10
N VAL A 40 -8.35 -1.03 -8.05
CA VAL A 40 -9.34 -1.12 -6.98
C VAL A 40 -8.69 -1.24 -5.61
N ARG A 41 -7.65 -2.07 -5.47
CA ARG A 41 -6.89 -2.18 -4.21
C ARG A 41 -6.23 -0.86 -3.81
N VAL A 42 -5.76 -0.06 -4.77
CA VAL A 42 -5.22 1.29 -4.50
C VAL A 42 -6.33 2.23 -4.04
N LEU A 43 -7.48 2.22 -4.71
CA LEU A 43 -8.65 3.02 -4.33
C LEU A 43 -9.10 2.67 -2.90
N MET A 44 -9.17 1.39 -2.54
CA MET A 44 -9.52 0.97 -1.17
C MET A 44 -8.52 1.43 -0.12
N LYS A 45 -7.22 1.51 -0.45
CA LYS A 45 -6.22 2.07 0.46
C LYS A 45 -6.39 3.58 0.63
N LYS A 46 -6.63 4.31 -0.47
CA LYS A 46 -6.91 5.75 -0.44
C LYS A 46 -8.16 6.03 0.39
N THR A 47 -9.25 5.30 0.17
CA THR A 47 -10.52 5.46 0.90
C THR A 47 -10.32 5.24 2.40
N ARG A 48 -9.64 4.15 2.80
CA ARG A 48 -9.35 3.89 4.22
C ARG A 48 -8.44 4.94 4.86
N ALA A 49 -7.46 5.46 4.12
CA ALA A 49 -6.62 6.54 4.59
C ALA A 49 -7.43 7.83 4.81
N SER A 50 -8.40 8.12 3.91
CA SER A 50 -9.34 9.24 4.06
C SER A 50 -10.25 9.08 5.29
N ILE A 51 -10.80 7.88 5.51
CA ILE A 51 -11.65 7.60 6.68
C ILE A 51 -10.88 7.80 7.99
N ARG A 52 -9.60 7.44 8.05
CA ARG A 52 -8.77 7.67 9.24
C ARG A 52 -8.61 9.14 9.61
N LEU A 53 -8.67 10.07 8.66
CA LEU A 53 -8.69 11.49 8.97
C LEU A 53 -9.96 11.93 9.69
N LEU A 54 -11.02 11.15 9.57
CA LEU A 54 -12.32 11.40 10.20
C LEU A 54 -12.48 10.65 11.53
N GLU A 55 -11.49 9.85 11.96
CA GLU A 55 -11.61 8.95 13.11
C GLU A 55 -12.05 9.66 14.39
N SER A 56 -11.50 10.85 14.69
CA SER A 56 -11.87 11.63 15.87
C SER A 56 -13.20 12.39 15.75
N GLN A 57 -13.79 12.41 14.55
CA GLN A 57 -15.04 13.14 14.25
C GLN A 57 -16.19 12.19 13.89
N MET A 58 -15.99 10.91 14.08
CA MET A 58 -16.98 9.85 13.88
C MET A 58 -17.18 9.07 15.18
N ASP A 59 -18.37 8.50 15.35
CA ASP A 59 -18.58 7.51 16.40
C ASP A 59 -17.78 6.23 16.09
N LYS A 60 -17.35 5.53 17.16
CA LYS A 60 -16.42 4.39 17.06
C LYS A 60 -16.99 3.23 16.26
N GLU A 61 -18.29 2.96 16.39
CA GLU A 61 -18.95 1.84 15.71
C GLU A 61 -19.04 2.10 14.21
N THR A 62 -19.47 3.28 13.83
CA THR A 62 -19.52 3.71 12.44
C THR A 62 -18.12 3.70 11.80
N PHE A 63 -17.10 4.25 12.48
CA PHE A 63 -15.73 4.19 11.98
C PHE A 63 -15.27 2.76 11.76
N ALA A 64 -15.47 1.90 12.75
CA ALA A 64 -15.05 0.48 12.68
C ALA A 64 -15.77 -0.26 11.54
N MET A 65 -17.08 -0.05 11.38
CA MET A 65 -17.89 -0.65 10.33
C MET A 65 -17.40 -0.24 8.93
N GLU A 66 -17.25 1.05 8.68
CA GLU A 66 -16.83 1.56 7.37
C GLU A 66 -15.39 1.13 7.04
N TYR A 67 -14.50 1.22 8.03
CA TYR A 67 -13.10 0.83 7.85
C TYR A 67 -12.95 -0.67 7.57
N SER A 68 -13.68 -1.52 8.33
CA SER A 68 -13.64 -2.97 8.16
C SER A 68 -14.25 -3.44 6.84
N SER A 69 -15.37 -2.84 6.42
CA SER A 69 -16.01 -3.14 5.13
C SER A 69 -15.03 -2.95 3.95
N LEU A 70 -14.34 -1.81 3.91
CA LEU A 70 -13.39 -1.52 2.83
C LEU A 70 -12.06 -2.31 2.98
N ARG A 71 -11.70 -2.72 4.19
CA ARG A 71 -10.60 -3.66 4.42
C ARG A 71 -10.91 -5.03 3.86
N GLU A 72 -12.15 -5.50 4.01
CA GLU A 72 -12.62 -6.77 3.50
C GLU A 72 -12.52 -6.86 1.98
N VAL A 73 -12.93 -5.82 1.23
CA VAL A 73 -12.70 -5.75 -0.22
C VAL A 73 -11.24 -5.99 -0.58
N GLY A 74 -10.31 -5.33 0.14
CA GLY A 74 -8.88 -5.52 -0.09
C GLY A 74 -8.38 -6.93 0.30
N ARG A 75 -9.03 -7.61 1.25
CA ARG A 75 -8.72 -8.96 1.70
C ARG A 75 -9.15 -10.00 0.67
N ILE A 76 -10.36 -9.89 0.16
CA ILE A 76 -10.91 -10.78 -0.88
C ILE A 76 -9.98 -10.79 -2.11
N MET A 77 -9.57 -9.63 -2.59
CA MET A 77 -8.69 -9.51 -3.77
C MET A 77 -7.22 -9.90 -3.52
N ARG A 78 -6.86 -10.38 -2.32
CA ARG A 78 -5.46 -10.68 -2.02
C ARG A 78 -4.96 -11.89 -2.81
N SER A 79 -5.72 -12.97 -2.80
CA SER A 79 -5.39 -14.24 -3.46
C SER A 79 -5.23 -14.06 -4.97
N TRP A 80 -6.04 -13.22 -5.60
CA TRP A 80 -6.02 -12.99 -7.05
C TRP A 80 -4.70 -12.39 -7.56
N ARG A 81 -3.89 -11.79 -6.67
CA ARG A 81 -2.67 -11.06 -7.03
C ARG A 81 -1.37 -11.81 -6.76
N GLU A 82 -1.32 -12.66 -5.75
CA GLU A 82 -0.05 -13.21 -5.26
C GLU A 82 0.73 -13.97 -6.34
N THR A 83 0.07 -14.81 -7.11
CA THR A 83 0.71 -15.63 -8.17
C THR A 83 1.24 -14.77 -9.33
N SER A 84 0.50 -13.73 -9.72
CA SER A 84 0.88 -12.88 -10.85
C SER A 84 2.10 -12.01 -10.57
N VAL A 85 2.25 -11.51 -9.35
CA VAL A 85 3.41 -10.70 -8.94
C VAL A 85 4.70 -11.53 -8.97
N HIS A 86 4.66 -12.74 -8.43
CA HIS A 86 5.83 -13.65 -8.44
C HIS A 86 6.25 -14.01 -9.86
N ARG A 87 5.31 -14.30 -10.74
CA ARG A 87 5.58 -14.60 -12.15
C ARG A 87 6.25 -13.41 -12.86
N LYS A 88 5.71 -12.20 -12.70
CA LYS A 88 6.31 -11.00 -13.29
C LYS A 88 7.72 -10.75 -12.78
N LEU A 89 7.93 -10.92 -11.49
CA LEU A 89 9.24 -10.76 -10.87
C LEU A 89 10.25 -11.79 -11.37
N LEU A 90 9.88 -13.08 -11.40
CA LEU A 90 10.74 -14.14 -11.95
C LEU A 90 11.06 -13.92 -13.43
N LYS A 91 10.09 -13.51 -14.25
CA LYS A 91 10.34 -13.17 -15.66
C LYS A 91 11.31 -11.98 -15.80
N SER A 92 11.22 -11.00 -14.90
CA SER A 92 12.17 -9.88 -14.88
C SER A 92 13.58 -10.33 -14.50
N LEU A 93 13.72 -11.17 -13.47
CA LEU A 93 14.98 -11.75 -13.05
C LEU A 93 15.60 -12.63 -14.15
N LYS A 94 14.80 -13.48 -14.80
CA LYS A 94 15.25 -14.30 -15.94
C LYS A 94 15.81 -13.45 -17.08
N ARG A 95 15.18 -12.31 -17.40
CA ARG A 95 15.71 -11.40 -18.43
C ARG A 95 17.02 -10.72 -17.99
N LYS A 96 17.15 -10.43 -16.71
CA LYS A 96 18.33 -9.76 -16.15
C LYS A 96 19.52 -10.70 -15.98
N TYR A 97 19.26 -11.96 -15.62
CA TYR A 97 20.28 -12.99 -15.33
C TYR A 97 20.07 -14.27 -16.15
N PRO A 98 20.11 -14.20 -17.50
CA PRO A 98 19.75 -15.32 -18.36
C PRO A 98 20.64 -16.55 -18.15
N LYS A 99 21.95 -16.36 -17.94
CA LYS A 99 22.93 -17.45 -17.69
C LYS A 99 22.58 -18.24 -16.43
N LEU A 100 22.20 -17.56 -15.34
CA LEU A 100 21.82 -18.21 -14.10
C LEU A 100 20.52 -19.03 -14.29
N PHE A 101 19.56 -18.51 -15.02
CA PHE A 101 18.31 -19.25 -15.28
C PHE A 101 18.49 -20.45 -16.22
N SER A 102 19.55 -20.50 -17.04
CA SER A 102 19.89 -21.70 -17.84
C SER A 102 20.54 -22.80 -17.00
N SER A 103 21.16 -22.47 -15.88
CA SER A 103 21.71 -23.45 -14.92
C SER A 103 20.73 -23.86 -13.81
N LEU A 104 19.47 -23.41 -13.87
CA LEU A 104 18.35 -23.80 -12.99
C LEU A 104 17.37 -24.84 -13.61
N PRO A 105 17.75 -25.72 -14.60
CA PRO A 105 16.84 -26.68 -15.16
C PRO A 105 16.41 -27.69 -14.10
N GLY A 106 15.10 -27.93 -14.00
CA GLY A 106 14.53 -28.92 -13.07
C GLY A 106 14.06 -28.38 -11.72
N ASN A 107 14.18 -27.09 -11.43
CA ASN A 107 13.53 -26.56 -10.24
C ASN A 107 12.02 -26.43 -10.46
N GLU A 108 11.28 -27.46 -10.01
CA GLU A 108 9.81 -27.56 -10.19
C GLU A 108 9.08 -26.32 -9.67
N LYS A 109 9.53 -25.73 -8.55
CA LYS A 109 8.88 -24.53 -7.98
C LYS A 109 9.03 -23.31 -8.88
N ILE A 110 10.22 -23.10 -9.46
CA ILE A 110 10.46 -21.99 -10.40
C ILE A 110 9.65 -22.22 -11.67
N ASN A 111 9.63 -23.42 -12.20
CA ASN A 111 8.87 -23.78 -13.39
C ASN A 111 7.35 -23.62 -13.17
N ALA A 112 6.84 -24.07 -12.02
CA ALA A 112 5.44 -23.89 -11.63
C ALA A 112 5.07 -22.40 -11.50
N LEU A 113 5.96 -21.55 -10.96
CA LEU A 113 5.71 -20.12 -10.88
C LEU A 113 5.81 -19.39 -12.23
N LEU A 114 6.61 -19.90 -13.17
CA LEU A 114 6.75 -19.33 -14.52
C LEU A 114 5.67 -19.81 -15.48
N SER A 115 5.12 -21.02 -15.29
CA SER A 115 4.04 -21.56 -16.11
C SER A 115 2.77 -20.69 -15.96
N LYS A 116 2.03 -20.58 -17.05
CA LYS A 116 0.64 -20.10 -16.98
C LYS A 116 -0.16 -21.24 -16.34
N GLN A 117 -0.55 -21.09 -15.09
CA GLN A 117 -1.63 -21.92 -14.57
C GLN A 117 -2.90 -21.44 -15.26
N ASP A 118 -3.55 -22.31 -16.00
CA ASP A 118 -4.93 -22.09 -16.41
C ASP A 118 -5.74 -21.96 -15.12
N ILE A 119 -6.57 -20.93 -15.10
CA ILE A 119 -7.39 -20.66 -13.91
C ILE A 119 -8.39 -21.82 -13.85
N ASP A 120 -8.28 -22.63 -12.82
CA ASP A 120 -9.20 -23.74 -12.58
C ASP A 120 -10.66 -23.22 -12.52
N SER A 121 -11.59 -24.03 -13.02
CA SER A 121 -13.02 -23.71 -13.06
C SER A 121 -13.59 -23.38 -11.69
N GLY A 122 -13.13 -24.06 -10.63
CA GLY A 122 -13.50 -23.77 -9.26
C GLY A 122 -13.00 -22.40 -8.77
N LEU A 123 -11.77 -22.00 -9.15
CA LEU A 123 -11.25 -20.69 -8.85
C LEU A 123 -12.01 -19.58 -9.59
N LEU A 124 -12.42 -19.83 -10.85
CA LEU A 124 -13.25 -18.91 -11.62
C LEU A 124 -14.60 -18.66 -10.95
N GLN A 125 -15.26 -19.72 -10.51
CA GLN A 125 -16.54 -19.63 -9.81
C GLN A 125 -16.40 -18.88 -8.49
N GLN A 126 -15.35 -19.14 -7.72
CA GLN A 126 -15.06 -18.41 -6.50
C GLN A 126 -14.82 -16.92 -6.78
N MET A 127 -14.07 -16.56 -7.82
CA MET A 127 -13.83 -15.18 -8.19
C MET A 127 -15.13 -14.44 -8.56
N LYS A 128 -16.04 -15.08 -9.28
CA LYS A 128 -17.37 -14.51 -9.58
C LYS A 128 -18.18 -14.23 -8.32
N ALA A 129 -18.23 -15.18 -7.38
CA ALA A 129 -18.91 -14.99 -6.10
C ALA A 129 -18.25 -13.84 -5.28
N ASP A 130 -16.93 -13.76 -5.30
CA ASP A 130 -16.16 -12.70 -4.65
C ASP A 130 -16.45 -11.32 -5.26
N ILE A 131 -16.61 -11.22 -6.60
CA ILE A 131 -16.98 -9.97 -7.29
C ILE A 131 -18.35 -9.48 -6.80
N VAL A 132 -19.34 -10.38 -6.76
CA VAL A 132 -20.69 -10.03 -6.26
C VAL A 132 -20.60 -9.49 -4.83
N LYS A 133 -19.83 -10.15 -3.95
CA LYS A 133 -19.63 -9.70 -2.57
C LYS A 133 -18.93 -8.34 -2.50
N ILE A 134 -17.90 -8.12 -3.31
CA ILE A 134 -17.20 -6.83 -3.40
C ILE A 134 -18.17 -5.72 -3.84
N MET A 135 -18.95 -5.98 -4.89
CA MET A 135 -19.91 -5.02 -5.43
C MET A 135 -20.97 -4.64 -4.38
N ASP A 136 -21.48 -5.61 -3.62
CA ASP A 136 -22.43 -5.35 -2.53
C ASP A 136 -21.82 -4.47 -1.42
N ILE A 137 -20.59 -4.78 -1.00
CA ILE A 137 -19.87 -3.98 0.01
C ILE A 137 -19.67 -2.54 -0.49
N LEU A 138 -19.22 -2.38 -1.74
CA LEU A 138 -18.96 -1.05 -2.33
C LEU A 138 -20.28 -0.27 -2.52
N HIS A 139 -21.36 -0.95 -2.92
CA HIS A 139 -22.69 -0.33 -3.05
C HIS A 139 -23.19 0.16 -1.70
N LYS A 140 -23.21 -0.69 -0.69
CA LYS A 140 -23.67 -0.35 0.67
C LYS A 140 -22.83 0.77 1.28
N SER A 141 -21.50 0.70 1.16
CA SER A 141 -20.61 1.76 1.67
C SER A 141 -20.83 3.07 0.91
N GLY A 142 -20.94 3.03 -0.41
CA GLY A 142 -21.21 4.22 -1.23
C GLY A 142 -22.54 4.89 -0.88
N TYR A 143 -23.59 4.10 -0.65
CA TYR A 143 -24.87 4.60 -0.21
C TYR A 143 -24.77 5.30 1.16
N ARG A 144 -24.20 4.62 2.17
CA ARG A 144 -24.02 5.20 3.51
C ARG A 144 -23.23 6.51 3.47
N TRP A 145 -22.11 6.56 2.73
CA TRP A 145 -21.30 7.78 2.60
C TRP A 145 -22.04 8.91 1.87
N ARG A 146 -22.86 8.60 0.86
CA ARG A 146 -23.64 9.62 0.14
C ARG A 146 -24.60 10.37 1.08
N PHE A 147 -25.31 9.64 1.94
CA PHE A 147 -26.34 10.20 2.81
C PHE A 147 -25.83 10.58 4.21
N ARG A 148 -24.59 10.22 4.55
CA ARG A 148 -24.02 10.60 5.83
C ARG A 148 -23.82 12.10 5.89
N SER A 149 -24.42 12.74 6.89
CA SER A 149 -24.10 14.12 7.24
C SER A 149 -22.71 14.17 7.90
N ILE A 150 -21.82 14.95 7.33
CA ILE A 150 -20.55 15.34 7.96
C ILE A 150 -20.61 16.86 8.00
N ASN A 151 -21.34 17.36 8.97
CA ASN A 151 -21.47 18.79 9.20
C ASN A 151 -20.31 19.26 10.08
N ASN A 152 -19.76 20.41 9.76
CA ASN A 152 -18.75 21.09 10.57
C ASN A 152 -17.48 20.25 10.83
N LEU A 153 -16.83 19.80 9.74
CA LEU A 153 -15.51 19.22 9.85
C LEU A 153 -14.54 20.23 10.52
N ASP A 154 -14.04 19.86 11.69
CA ASP A 154 -13.03 20.64 12.37
C ASP A 154 -11.67 20.41 11.72
N ASN A 155 -11.16 21.43 11.05
CA ASN A 155 -9.87 21.39 10.35
C ASN A 155 -8.71 21.16 11.32
N TYR A 156 -8.80 21.60 12.57
CA TYR A 156 -7.80 21.33 13.60
C TYR A 156 -7.77 19.85 13.95
N LEU A 157 -8.93 19.22 14.13
CA LEU A 157 -9.02 17.79 14.39
C LEU A 157 -8.48 16.96 13.21
N LEU A 158 -8.76 17.38 11.96
CA LEU A 158 -8.19 16.73 10.78
C LEU A 158 -6.66 16.84 10.74
N PHE A 159 -6.11 17.99 11.06
CA PHE A 159 -4.66 18.18 11.12
C PHE A 159 -4.05 17.34 12.25
N ARG A 160 -4.71 17.25 13.39
CA ARG A 160 -4.29 16.40 14.53
C ARG A 160 -4.27 14.92 14.13
N GLU A 161 -5.24 14.43 13.36
CA GLU A 161 -5.22 13.05 12.84
C GLU A 161 -4.07 12.83 11.84
N LEU A 162 -3.78 13.80 10.98
CA LEU A 162 -2.60 13.77 10.12
C LEU A 162 -1.31 13.70 10.94
N GLN A 163 -1.21 14.49 12.01
CA GLN A 163 -0.06 14.48 12.94
C GLN A 163 0.10 13.15 13.66
N LYS A 164 -0.98 12.52 14.11
CA LYS A 164 -0.96 11.17 14.67
C LYS A 164 -0.45 10.14 13.64
N THR A 165 -0.90 10.27 12.37
CA THR A 165 -0.41 9.40 11.32
C THR A 165 1.07 9.60 11.06
N TYR A 166 1.56 10.84 10.98
CA TYR A 166 2.98 11.15 10.85
C TYR A 166 3.80 10.54 12.00
N SER A 167 3.36 10.68 13.24
CA SER A 167 4.03 10.10 14.41
C SER A 167 4.11 8.56 14.32
N LYS A 168 3.01 7.90 13.92
CA LYS A 168 2.99 6.45 13.69
C LYS A 168 3.97 6.02 12.58
N VAL A 169 4.11 6.83 11.52
CA VAL A 169 5.10 6.58 10.45
C VAL A 169 6.51 6.75 10.97
N SER A 170 6.80 7.81 11.72
CA SER A 170 8.13 8.08 12.28
C SER A 170 8.61 6.96 13.21
N VAL A 171 7.73 6.47 14.08
CA VAL A 171 8.03 5.31 14.95
C VAL A 171 8.32 4.06 14.12
N SER A 172 7.49 3.79 13.08
CA SER A 172 7.71 2.61 12.23
C SER A 172 8.97 2.73 11.37
N TYR A 173 9.34 3.94 10.94
CA TYR A 173 10.60 4.21 10.27
C TYR A 173 11.79 3.89 11.17
N LEU A 174 11.81 4.40 12.41
CA LEU A 174 12.89 4.13 13.36
C LEU A 174 13.03 2.63 13.63
N LYS A 175 11.91 1.95 13.86
CA LYS A 175 11.91 0.49 14.05
C LYS A 175 12.48 -0.25 12.84
N ALA A 176 12.06 0.13 11.63
CA ALA A 176 12.54 -0.47 10.39
C ALA A 176 14.02 -0.15 10.12
N ARG A 177 14.51 1.03 10.55
CA ARG A 177 15.90 1.45 10.39
C ARG A 177 16.85 0.70 11.31
N ILE A 178 16.41 0.43 12.56
CA ILE A 178 17.21 -0.31 13.56
C ILE A 178 17.15 -1.82 13.25
N TYR A 179 15.96 -2.32 12.93
CA TYR A 179 15.72 -3.74 12.65
C TYR A 179 15.08 -3.89 11.27
N PRO A 180 15.88 -3.92 10.17
CA PRO A 180 15.37 -3.93 8.79
C PRO A 180 14.86 -5.30 8.35
N VAL A 181 14.05 -5.95 9.20
CA VAL A 181 13.37 -7.21 8.87
C VAL A 181 12.13 -6.93 8.02
N SER A 182 11.71 -7.94 7.25
CA SER A 182 10.63 -7.83 6.26
C SER A 182 9.32 -7.26 6.87
N GLU A 183 8.98 -7.69 8.07
CA GLU A 183 7.78 -7.27 8.80
C GLU A 183 7.81 -5.77 9.13
N ASN A 184 8.95 -5.29 9.64
CA ASN A 184 9.12 -3.88 10.02
C ASN A 184 9.11 -2.96 8.78
N LEU A 185 9.78 -3.38 7.70
CA LEU A 185 9.82 -2.67 6.43
C LEU A 185 8.43 -2.62 5.78
N HIS A 186 7.67 -3.73 5.86
CA HIS A 186 6.30 -3.78 5.38
C HIS A 186 5.37 -2.86 6.17
N GLU A 187 5.50 -2.84 7.50
CA GLU A 187 4.70 -1.96 8.36
C GLU A 187 5.03 -0.49 8.11
N PHE A 188 6.31 -0.13 7.98
CA PHE A 188 6.73 1.20 7.59
C PHE A 188 6.12 1.61 6.24
N ARG A 189 6.20 0.74 5.23
CA ARG A 189 5.59 0.98 3.92
C ARG A 189 4.09 1.24 4.00
N LYS A 190 3.34 0.45 4.78
CA LYS A 190 1.89 0.63 4.96
C LYS A 190 1.57 2.01 5.52
N LYS A 191 2.23 2.39 6.62
CA LYS A 191 2.02 3.69 7.28
C LYS A 191 2.46 4.85 6.40
N ALA A 192 3.58 4.74 5.70
CA ALA A 192 4.03 5.76 4.75
C ALA A 192 3.02 5.99 3.62
N LYS A 193 2.36 4.92 3.11
CA LYS A 193 1.29 5.05 2.12
C LYS A 193 0.02 5.68 2.70
N ASP A 194 -0.35 5.37 3.92
CA ASP A 194 -1.49 6.02 4.57
C ASP A 194 -1.24 7.52 4.69
N PHE A 195 -0.05 7.92 5.15
CA PHE A 195 0.35 9.33 5.25
C PHE A 195 0.38 10.02 3.88
N LEU A 196 0.97 9.37 2.86
CA LEU A 196 0.96 9.85 1.48
C LEU A 196 -0.46 10.17 0.98
N TYR A 197 -1.41 9.26 1.20
CA TYR A 197 -2.79 9.45 0.75
C TYR A 197 -3.53 10.53 1.53
N GLN A 198 -3.20 10.72 2.79
CA GLN A 198 -3.77 11.78 3.62
C GLN A 198 -3.25 13.17 3.24
N LEU A 199 -1.98 13.32 2.87
CA LEU A 199 -1.39 14.57 2.43
C LEU A 199 -2.13 15.21 1.25
N TYR A 200 -2.77 14.40 0.40
CA TYR A 200 -3.60 14.87 -0.69
C TYR A 200 -4.63 15.92 -0.29
N PHE A 201 -5.25 15.76 0.88
CA PHE A 201 -6.28 16.68 1.37
C PHE A 201 -5.69 18.01 1.84
N PHE A 202 -4.44 18.01 2.23
CA PHE A 202 -3.72 19.18 2.79
C PHE A 202 -2.89 19.95 1.75
N ARG A 203 -2.99 19.59 0.47
CA ARG A 203 -2.18 20.24 -0.60
C ARG A 203 -2.33 21.76 -0.67
N LEU A 204 -3.50 22.29 -0.30
CA LEU A 204 -3.76 23.72 -0.33
C LEU A 204 -2.97 24.50 0.73
N LEU A 205 -2.53 23.86 1.83
CA LEU A 205 -1.73 24.50 2.88
C LEU A 205 -0.37 24.98 2.37
N LYS A 206 0.37 24.08 1.72
CA LYS A 206 1.73 24.32 1.20
C LYS A 206 1.93 23.49 -0.06
N PRO A 207 1.35 23.87 -1.21
CA PRO A 207 1.27 23.02 -2.40
C PRO A 207 2.64 22.47 -2.86
N LYS A 208 3.67 23.30 -2.90
CA LYS A 208 5.02 22.91 -3.33
C LYS A 208 5.64 21.90 -2.36
N VAL A 209 5.61 22.21 -1.06
CA VAL A 209 6.20 21.36 -0.01
C VAL A 209 5.51 20.00 0.05
N ILE A 210 4.17 20.00 0.04
CA ILE A 210 3.40 18.74 0.10
C ILE A 210 3.63 17.90 -1.16
N ARG A 211 3.71 18.52 -2.34
CA ARG A 211 4.02 17.78 -3.57
C ARG A 211 5.41 17.12 -3.53
N GLU A 212 6.41 17.80 -3.00
CA GLU A 212 7.74 17.20 -2.81
C GLU A 212 7.70 16.03 -1.81
N LEU A 213 6.95 16.17 -0.72
CA LEU A 213 6.74 15.08 0.25
C LEU A 213 6.04 13.88 -0.39
N GLU A 214 5.01 14.11 -1.18
CA GLU A 214 4.29 13.05 -1.89
C GLU A 214 5.22 12.29 -2.82
N ILE A 215 6.05 12.99 -3.61
CA ILE A 215 7.04 12.35 -4.51
C ILE A 215 8.02 11.49 -3.72
N ARG A 216 8.56 12.00 -2.61
CA ARG A 216 9.50 11.25 -1.74
C ARG A 216 8.85 10.04 -1.09
N LEU A 217 7.64 10.20 -0.54
CA LEU A 217 6.87 9.13 0.09
C LEU A 217 6.48 8.05 -0.92
N ASP A 218 6.11 8.42 -2.13
CA ASP A 218 5.80 7.46 -3.19
C ASP A 218 7.05 6.68 -3.60
N SER A 219 8.21 7.34 -3.75
CA SER A 219 9.49 6.67 -4.00
C SER A 219 9.86 5.69 -2.88
N ILE A 220 9.72 6.08 -1.60
CA ILE A 220 9.91 5.19 -0.45
C ILE A 220 8.98 3.98 -0.56
N ALA A 221 7.68 4.22 -0.78
CA ALA A 221 6.68 3.17 -0.83
C ALA A 221 6.88 2.21 -2.02
N GLN A 222 7.36 2.71 -3.17
CA GLN A 222 7.68 1.88 -4.34
C GLN A 222 8.89 0.99 -4.08
N ASN A 223 10.00 1.55 -3.55
CA ASN A 223 11.21 0.78 -3.26
C ASN A 223 10.95 -0.27 -2.16
N LEU A 224 10.26 0.08 -1.08
CA LEU A 224 9.83 -0.89 -0.06
C LEU A 224 8.83 -1.92 -0.61
N GLY A 225 8.05 -1.56 -1.64
CA GLY A 225 7.20 -2.49 -2.37
C GLY A 225 8.00 -3.56 -3.09
N LYS A 226 8.99 -3.14 -3.88
CA LYS A 226 9.90 -4.05 -4.58
C LYS A 226 10.66 -4.94 -3.60
N TYR A 227 11.18 -4.37 -2.51
CA TYR A 227 11.80 -5.16 -1.44
C TYR A 227 10.88 -6.27 -0.93
N ASN A 228 9.64 -5.92 -0.58
CA ASN A 228 8.66 -6.89 -0.07
C ASN A 228 8.31 -7.97 -1.11
N ASP A 229 8.15 -7.61 -2.39
CA ASP A 229 7.85 -8.57 -3.46
C ASP A 229 9.01 -9.58 -3.62
N HIS A 230 10.27 -9.14 -3.48
CA HIS A 230 11.45 -10.01 -3.44
C HIS A 230 11.46 -10.91 -2.19
N ALA A 231 11.14 -10.36 -1.01
CA ALA A 231 11.09 -11.15 0.23
C ALA A 231 10.02 -12.25 0.18
N VAL A 232 8.85 -11.95 -0.40
CA VAL A 232 7.77 -12.94 -0.57
C VAL A 232 8.18 -13.98 -1.61
N LEU A 233 8.87 -13.60 -2.68
CA LEU A 233 9.40 -14.55 -3.67
C LEU A 233 10.40 -15.52 -3.02
N ILE A 234 11.39 -15.04 -2.26
CA ILE A 234 12.34 -15.89 -1.53
C ILE A 234 11.58 -16.92 -0.67
N LYS A 235 10.56 -16.46 0.06
CA LYS A 235 9.73 -17.36 0.88
C LYS A 235 8.97 -18.39 0.04
N SER A 236 8.43 -18.02 -1.12
CA SER A 236 7.69 -18.92 -2.00
C SER A 236 8.58 -19.98 -2.66
N LEU A 237 9.86 -19.68 -2.86
CA LEU A 237 10.86 -20.65 -3.34
C LEU A 237 11.20 -21.71 -2.28
N GLY A 238 10.67 -21.55 -1.04
CA GLY A 238 10.90 -22.51 0.05
C GLY A 238 12.33 -22.47 0.59
N TYR A 239 13.05 -21.36 0.34
CA TYR A 239 14.42 -21.20 0.81
C TYR A 239 14.44 -21.09 2.34
N LYS A 240 14.99 -22.14 2.98
CA LYS A 240 15.36 -22.14 4.40
C LYS A 240 16.87 -22.20 4.50
N PHE A 241 17.49 -21.23 5.17
CA PHE A 241 18.94 -21.13 5.36
C PHE A 241 19.62 -22.39 5.94
N GLN A 242 18.83 -23.33 6.46
CA GLN A 242 19.33 -24.52 7.16
C GLN A 242 19.16 -25.82 6.38
N GLN A 243 18.51 -25.82 5.24
CA GLN A 243 18.40 -27.03 4.39
C GLN A 243 19.49 -26.96 3.32
N LYS A 244 20.54 -27.77 3.50
CA LYS A 244 21.56 -28.09 2.50
C LYS A 244 20.97 -28.98 1.39
N GLU A 245 20.04 -28.48 0.62
CA GLU A 245 19.87 -29.00 -0.74
C GLU A 245 20.93 -28.30 -1.57
N ASN A 246 21.86 -29.05 -2.11
CA ASN A 246 23.00 -28.56 -2.91
C ASN A 246 22.53 -28.00 -4.27
N ASN A 247 21.74 -26.95 -4.25
CA ASN A 247 21.33 -26.24 -5.48
C ASN A 247 22.06 -24.90 -5.54
N ILE A 248 23.34 -24.96 -5.96
CA ILE A 248 24.25 -23.81 -6.06
C ILE A 248 23.60 -22.66 -6.86
N ALA A 249 22.88 -22.97 -7.96
CA ALA A 249 22.23 -21.98 -8.79
C ALA A 249 21.03 -21.29 -8.07
N LEU A 250 20.33 -22.00 -7.19
CA LEU A 250 19.26 -21.39 -6.37
C LEU A 250 19.86 -20.47 -5.30
N ASP A 251 20.95 -20.87 -4.67
CA ASP A 251 21.66 -20.06 -3.68
C ASP A 251 22.18 -18.77 -4.32
N GLU A 252 22.76 -18.85 -5.51
CA GLU A 252 23.22 -17.70 -6.29
C GLU A 252 22.06 -16.77 -6.64
N LEU A 253 20.91 -17.30 -7.07
CA LEU A 253 19.70 -16.51 -7.32
C LEU A 253 19.24 -15.76 -6.06
N ILE A 254 19.25 -16.43 -4.91
CA ILE A 254 18.85 -15.80 -3.63
C ILE A 254 19.82 -14.68 -3.23
N VAL A 255 21.14 -14.88 -3.43
CA VAL A 255 22.14 -13.84 -3.18
C VAL A 255 21.85 -12.62 -4.04
N LEU A 256 21.63 -12.78 -5.34
CA LEU A 256 21.31 -11.69 -6.27
C LEU A 256 19.99 -10.96 -5.88
N ILE A 257 18.99 -11.71 -5.46
CA ILE A 257 17.72 -11.10 -4.98
C ILE A 257 17.97 -10.25 -3.72
N LYS A 258 18.82 -10.71 -2.79
CA LYS A 258 19.17 -9.95 -1.57
C LYS A 258 19.96 -8.69 -1.91
N GLU A 259 20.92 -8.76 -2.83
CA GLU A 259 21.62 -7.57 -3.30
C GLU A 259 20.65 -6.52 -3.90
N GLU A 260 19.64 -6.95 -4.64
CA GLU A 260 18.63 -6.05 -5.14
C GLU A 260 17.79 -5.44 -3.99
N GLN A 261 17.47 -6.22 -2.97
CA GLN A 261 16.81 -5.73 -1.77
C GLN A 261 17.63 -4.63 -1.08
N ASP A 262 18.93 -4.81 -0.94
CA ASP A 262 19.83 -3.81 -0.34
C ASP A 262 19.89 -2.54 -1.19
N ARG A 263 19.93 -2.65 -2.50
CA ARG A 263 19.84 -1.49 -3.42
C ARG A 263 18.54 -0.72 -3.27
N PHE A 264 17.41 -1.37 -2.99
CA PHE A 264 16.17 -0.67 -2.69
C PHE A 264 16.24 0.08 -1.35
N LEU A 265 16.80 -0.52 -0.31
CA LEU A 265 16.97 0.12 0.99
C LEU A 265 17.92 1.33 0.93
N THR A 266 19.01 1.22 0.16
CA THR A 266 19.94 2.34 -0.08
C THR A 266 19.23 3.57 -0.65
N ARG A 267 18.19 3.39 -1.48
CA ARG A 267 17.37 4.48 -2.02
C ARG A 267 16.32 5.00 -1.02
N VAL A 268 15.84 4.14 -0.13
CA VAL A 268 14.81 4.47 0.85
C VAL A 268 15.35 5.36 1.96
N TRP A 269 16.52 4.99 2.54
CA TRP A 269 16.98 5.58 3.78
C TRP A 269 17.25 7.08 3.72
N PRO A 270 17.92 7.66 2.71
CA PRO A 270 18.16 9.09 2.65
C PRO A 270 16.85 9.90 2.57
N SER A 271 15.89 9.43 1.77
CA SER A 271 14.59 10.08 1.62
C SER A 271 13.76 9.99 2.89
N ALA A 272 13.76 8.81 3.55
CA ALA A 272 13.05 8.59 4.79
C ALA A 272 13.65 9.42 5.95
N PHE A 273 14.97 9.51 6.07
CA PHE A 273 15.65 10.34 7.07
C PHE A 273 15.29 11.81 6.94
N ARG A 274 15.24 12.33 5.71
CA ARG A 274 14.84 13.73 5.48
C ARG A 274 13.45 14.06 6.02
N ILE A 275 12.54 13.08 6.03
CA ILE A 275 11.15 13.28 6.47
C ILE A 275 11.00 12.91 7.96
N PHE A 276 11.56 11.79 8.41
CA PHE A 276 11.24 11.12 9.68
C PHE A 276 12.40 11.06 10.68
N ARG A 277 13.45 11.88 10.51
CA ARG A 277 14.57 11.90 11.47
C ARG A 277 14.07 12.19 12.90
N PRO A 278 14.74 11.65 13.93
CA PRO A 278 14.39 11.91 15.32
C PRO A 278 14.26 13.40 15.63
N GLY A 279 13.28 13.75 16.45
CA GLY A 279 13.02 15.13 16.86
C GLY A 279 12.27 15.98 15.82
N ARG A 280 12.06 15.50 14.59
CA ARG A 280 11.32 16.25 13.58
C ARG A 280 9.82 16.06 13.73
N THR A 281 9.09 17.16 13.77
CA THR A 281 7.62 17.17 13.83
C THR A 281 6.99 17.31 12.43
N LEU A 282 5.69 17.06 12.32
CA LEU A 282 4.96 17.31 11.06
C LEU A 282 5.01 18.80 10.69
N VAL A 283 4.94 19.68 11.68
CA VAL A 283 5.02 21.13 11.52
C VAL A 283 6.34 21.54 10.86
N ASP A 284 7.46 20.97 11.33
CA ASP A 284 8.78 21.19 10.74
C ASP A 284 8.86 20.69 9.30
N VAL A 285 8.25 19.51 9.03
CA VAL A 285 8.25 18.91 7.69
C VAL A 285 7.47 19.76 6.70
N LEU A 286 6.35 20.33 7.14
CA LEU A 286 5.51 21.18 6.31
C LEU A 286 5.98 22.63 6.25
N GLY A 287 6.93 23.03 7.12
CA GLY A 287 7.39 24.42 7.22
C GLY A 287 6.26 25.38 7.60
N ILE A 288 5.38 24.93 8.50
CA ILE A 288 4.25 25.70 8.99
C ILE A 288 4.61 26.22 10.39
N LYS A 289 4.36 27.49 10.65
CA LYS A 289 4.35 27.99 12.03
C LYS A 289 2.94 27.76 12.57
N VAL A 290 2.76 26.73 13.38
CA VAL A 290 1.52 26.57 14.14
C VAL A 290 1.63 27.48 15.35
N LEU A 291 0.91 28.57 15.32
CA LEU A 291 0.58 29.26 16.55
C LEU A 291 -0.39 28.34 17.29
N LEU A 292 0.13 27.60 18.28
CA LEU A 292 -0.71 26.99 19.30
C LEU A 292 -1.33 28.14 20.07
N ILE A 293 -2.59 28.43 19.80
CA ILE A 293 -3.45 29.24 20.64
C ILE A 293 -4.27 28.29 21.48
#